data_a5b85fa71605df2d74f55b33a4456737
#
_entry.id   a5b85fa71605df2d74f55b33a4456737
#
_cell.length_a   1.000
_cell.length_b   1.000
_cell.length_c   1.000
_cell.angle_alpha   90.00
_cell.angle_beta   90.00
_cell.angle_gamma   90.00
#
_symmetry.space_group_name_H-M   'P 1'
#
loop_
_entity.id
_entity.type
_entity.pdbx_description
1 polymer ?
#
loop_
_entity_poly.entity_id
_entity_poly.type
_entity_poly.pdbx_seq_one_letter_code
_entity_poly.pdbx_strand_id
1 'polypeptide(L)'
;MEIKHKVWIEKNGKVVFGKGRDDILKAIDEQRSLNAAAKKLEMSYRAAWGRLKASEERMGMKLVDIGVHDKSMQLTPQARSTIDRFEKLEKDVE
;
A
#
# COMPACT_ATOMS: atom_id res chain seq x y z
N MET A 1 -0.63 -16.37 26.46
CA MET A 1 0.47 -15.57 25.87
C MET A 1 0.22 -15.39 24.38
N GLU A 2 0.13 -14.15 23.96
CA GLU A 2 -0.08 -13.87 22.53
C GLU A 2 1.25 -13.64 21.83
N ILE A 3 1.43 -14.32 20.71
CA ILE A 3 2.58 -14.09 19.83
C ILE A 3 2.10 -13.22 18.68
N LYS A 4 2.65 -12.03 18.58
CA LYS A 4 2.31 -11.12 17.49
C LYS A 4 3.36 -11.18 16.39
N HIS A 5 2.88 -11.38 15.18
CA HIS A 5 3.75 -11.43 14.02
C HIS A 5 3.64 -10.15 13.20
N LYS A 6 4.77 -9.68 12.68
CA LYS A 6 4.81 -8.61 11.70
C LYS A 6 5.35 -9.20 10.41
N VAL A 7 4.62 -8.99 9.32
CA VAL A 7 5.03 -9.45 8.01
C VAL A 7 5.35 -8.23 7.15
N TRP A 8 6.49 -8.27 6.46
CA TRP A 8 6.89 -7.21 5.54
C TRP A 8 7.73 -7.80 4.42
N ILE A 9 7.84 -7.05 3.32
CA ILE A 9 8.66 -7.42 2.17
C ILE A 9 9.86 -6.49 2.13
N GLU A 10 11.04 -7.04 1.98
CA GLU A 10 12.29 -6.28 1.92
C GLU A 10 12.95 -6.43 0.56
N LYS A 11 13.68 -5.38 0.18
CA LYS A 11 14.52 -5.36 -1.01
C LYS A 11 15.82 -4.66 -0.64
N ASN A 12 16.95 -5.37 -0.84
CA ASN A 12 18.29 -4.85 -0.48
C ASN A 12 18.36 -4.42 0.99
N GLY A 13 17.73 -5.17 1.89
CA GLY A 13 17.73 -4.90 3.32
C GLY A 13 16.81 -3.79 3.77
N LYS A 14 16.03 -3.19 2.85
CA LYS A 14 15.07 -2.13 3.18
C LYS A 14 13.64 -2.61 3.02
N VAL A 15 12.79 -2.24 3.97
CA VAL A 15 11.37 -2.58 3.89
C VAL A 15 10.74 -1.83 2.72
N VAL A 16 10.18 -2.57 1.76
CA VAL A 16 9.50 -1.99 0.60
C VAL A 16 7.99 -2.13 0.70
N PHE A 17 7.52 -3.10 1.48
CA PHE A 17 6.10 -3.33 1.66
C PHE A 17 5.86 -3.93 3.05
N GLY A 18 4.84 -3.46 3.73
CA GLY A 18 4.44 -3.95 5.04
C GLY A 18 3.06 -3.43 5.39
N LYS A 19 2.62 -3.63 6.63
CA LYS A 19 1.26 -3.33 7.05
C LYS A 19 0.84 -1.88 6.74
N GLY A 20 1.69 -0.90 6.98
CA GLY A 20 1.34 0.50 6.75
C GLY A 20 1.12 0.84 5.28
N ARG A 21 1.87 0.19 4.37
CA ARG A 21 1.71 0.40 2.94
C ARG A 21 0.54 -0.39 2.37
N ASP A 22 0.33 -1.60 2.89
CA ASP A 22 -0.84 -2.41 2.54
C ASP A 22 -2.12 -1.66 2.88
N ASP A 23 -2.20 -1.07 4.07
CA ASP A 23 -3.38 -0.33 4.52
C ASP A 23 -3.66 0.87 3.62
N ILE A 24 -2.62 1.60 3.19
CA ILE A 24 -2.83 2.76 2.33
C ILE A 24 -3.28 2.35 0.94
N LEU A 25 -2.73 1.27 0.38
CA LEU A 25 -3.16 0.79 -0.92
C LEU A 25 -4.60 0.29 -0.89
N LYS A 26 -4.98 -0.43 0.15
CA LYS A 26 -6.37 -0.88 0.31
C LYS A 26 -7.33 0.30 0.45
N ALA A 27 -6.94 1.32 1.21
CA ALA A 27 -7.76 2.51 1.37
C ALA A 27 -7.93 3.27 0.05
N ILE A 28 -6.86 3.37 -0.75
CA ILE A 28 -6.92 3.97 -2.07
C ILE A 28 -7.89 3.19 -2.98
N ASP A 29 -7.81 1.88 -2.95
CA ASP A 29 -8.68 1.02 -3.76
C ASP A 29 -10.16 1.22 -3.39
N GLU A 30 -10.46 1.32 -2.11
CA GLU A 30 -11.81 1.55 -1.61
C GLU A 30 -12.32 2.96 -1.93
N GLN A 31 -11.50 3.96 -1.61
CA GLN A 31 -11.92 5.37 -1.67
C GLN A 31 -11.70 6.00 -3.03
N ARG A 32 -10.83 5.42 -3.84
CA ARG A 32 -10.43 5.93 -5.16
C ARG A 32 -9.88 7.35 -5.12
N SER A 33 -9.32 7.72 -3.98
CA SER A 33 -8.76 9.04 -3.74
C SER A 33 -7.72 8.94 -2.64
N LEU A 34 -6.55 9.52 -2.88
CA LEU A 34 -5.50 9.54 -1.86
C LEU A 34 -5.89 10.41 -0.67
N ASN A 35 -6.58 11.53 -0.93
CA ASN A 35 -7.05 12.40 0.14
C ASN A 35 -8.04 11.67 1.05
N ALA A 36 -9.01 10.98 0.47
CA ALA A 36 -10.00 10.21 1.25
C ALA A 36 -9.34 9.04 1.97
N ALA A 37 -8.38 8.38 1.33
CA ALA A 37 -7.63 7.28 1.94
C ALA A 37 -6.85 7.78 3.16
N ALA A 38 -6.18 8.92 3.04
CA ALA A 38 -5.43 9.51 4.14
C ALA A 38 -6.36 9.83 5.33
N LYS A 39 -7.52 10.41 5.05
CA LYS A 39 -8.51 10.70 6.09
C LYS A 39 -8.98 9.43 6.80
N LYS A 40 -9.25 8.39 6.04
CA LYS A 40 -9.68 7.11 6.61
C LYS A 40 -8.63 6.53 7.54
N LEU A 41 -7.36 6.68 7.21
CA LEU A 41 -6.25 6.16 8.00
C LEU A 41 -5.75 7.16 9.05
N GLU A 42 -6.42 8.29 9.19
CA GLU A 42 -6.07 9.33 10.17
C GLU A 42 -4.64 9.84 10.01
N MET A 43 -4.24 10.05 8.76
CA MET A 43 -2.92 10.61 8.45
C MET A 43 -3.05 11.78 7.50
N SER A 44 -2.00 12.61 7.44
CA SER A 44 -2.01 13.74 6.52
C SER A 44 -1.86 13.26 5.07
N TYR A 45 -2.36 14.06 4.14
CA TYR A 45 -2.19 13.79 2.71
C TYR A 45 -0.71 13.65 2.35
N ARG A 46 0.12 14.54 2.90
CA ARG A 46 1.58 14.52 2.65
C ARG A 46 2.21 13.20 3.12
N ALA A 47 1.82 12.71 4.28
CA ALA A 47 2.33 11.43 4.79
C ALA A 47 1.90 10.27 3.90
N ALA A 48 0.63 10.27 3.49
CA ALA A 48 0.10 9.24 2.59
C ALA A 48 0.83 9.25 1.24
N TRP A 49 1.02 10.43 0.67
CA TRP A 49 1.75 10.61 -0.59
C TRP A 49 3.19 10.11 -0.47
N GLY A 50 3.87 10.50 0.62
CA GLY A 50 5.24 10.08 0.86
C GLY A 50 5.40 8.57 0.96
N ARG A 51 4.49 7.90 1.66
CA ARG A 51 4.51 6.44 1.78
C ARG A 51 4.28 5.76 0.44
N LEU A 52 3.32 6.28 -0.34
CA LEU A 52 3.03 5.74 -1.66
C LEU A 52 4.24 5.86 -2.57
N LYS A 53 4.82 7.04 -2.65
CA LYS A 53 5.96 7.30 -3.53
C LYS A 53 7.21 6.55 -3.10
N ALA A 54 7.46 6.46 -1.80
CA ALA A 54 8.59 5.67 -1.31
C ALA A 54 8.44 4.19 -1.67
N SER A 55 7.22 3.66 -1.58
CA SER A 55 6.96 2.27 -1.98
C SER A 55 7.17 2.06 -3.47
N GLU A 56 6.69 2.97 -4.30
CA GLU A 56 6.89 2.89 -5.76
C GLU A 56 8.38 2.90 -6.11
N GLU A 57 9.13 3.79 -5.47
CA GLU A 57 10.55 3.90 -5.70
C GLU A 57 11.31 2.64 -5.28
N ARG A 58 11.02 2.14 -4.09
CA ARG A 58 11.70 0.94 -3.57
C ARG A 58 11.37 -0.32 -4.35
N MET A 59 10.13 -0.46 -4.80
CA MET A 59 9.70 -1.62 -5.57
C MET A 59 10.03 -1.50 -7.06
N GLY A 60 10.36 -0.29 -7.52
CA GLY A 60 10.66 -0.05 -8.93
C GLY A 60 9.46 -0.25 -9.83
N MET A 61 8.26 -0.01 -9.33
CA MET A 61 7.05 -0.15 -10.12
C MET A 61 5.99 0.88 -9.70
N LYS A 62 5.10 1.17 -10.62
CA LYS A 62 3.98 2.06 -10.36
C LYS A 62 2.88 1.29 -9.61
N LEU A 63 2.40 1.85 -8.53
CA LEU A 63 1.38 1.20 -7.70
C LEU A 63 -0.02 1.74 -7.93
N VAL A 64 -0.15 2.96 -8.47
CA VAL A 64 -1.44 3.57 -8.74
C VAL A 64 -1.49 4.21 -10.13
N ASP A 65 -2.69 4.21 -10.70
CA ASP A 65 -3.01 4.93 -11.92
C ASP A 65 -4.02 6.02 -11.60
N ILE A 66 -3.86 7.19 -12.20
CA ILE A 66 -4.76 8.33 -12.01
C ILE A 66 -5.63 8.46 -13.25
N GLY A 67 -6.95 8.51 -13.06
CA GLY A 67 -7.91 8.67 -14.14
C GLY A 67 -7.73 10.01 -14.85
N VAL A 68 -7.86 9.99 -16.18
CA VAL A 68 -7.64 11.18 -17.02
C VAL A 68 -8.76 12.20 -16.85
N HIS A 69 -10.00 11.73 -16.71
CA HIS A 69 -11.16 12.61 -16.69
C HIS A 69 -11.62 12.97 -15.28
N ASP A 70 -11.66 12.00 -14.38
CA ASP A 70 -12.21 12.18 -13.04
C ASP A 70 -11.15 12.26 -11.94
N LYS A 71 -9.88 12.09 -12.32
CA LYS A 71 -8.74 12.10 -11.38
C LYS A 71 -8.86 11.08 -10.26
N SER A 72 -9.69 10.06 -10.46
CA SER A 72 -9.77 8.95 -9.50
C SER A 72 -8.45 8.19 -9.48
N MET A 73 -8.15 7.58 -8.35
CA MET A 73 -6.93 6.80 -8.18
C MET A 73 -7.29 5.32 -8.07
N GLN A 74 -6.61 4.48 -8.83
CA GLN A 74 -6.84 3.05 -8.83
C GLN A 74 -5.51 2.33 -8.71
N LEU A 75 -5.54 1.14 -8.14
CA LEU A 75 -4.34 0.32 -8.05
C LEU A 75 -3.99 -0.26 -9.43
N THR A 76 -2.69 -0.34 -9.71
CA THR A 76 -2.21 -1.05 -10.88
C THR A 76 -2.39 -2.56 -10.68
N PRO A 77 -2.38 -3.37 -11.75
CA PRO A 77 -2.39 -4.83 -11.58
C PRO A 77 -1.23 -5.33 -10.75
N GLN A 78 -0.06 -4.70 -10.85
CA GLN A 78 1.11 -5.05 -10.05
C GLN A 78 0.86 -4.79 -8.57
N ALA A 79 0.21 -3.69 -8.24
CA ALA A 79 -0.13 -3.37 -6.85
C ALA A 79 -1.10 -4.40 -6.27
N ARG A 80 -2.12 -4.79 -7.04
CA ARG A 80 -3.07 -5.83 -6.61
C ARG A 80 -2.39 -7.15 -6.36
N SER A 81 -1.49 -7.54 -7.24
CA SER A 81 -0.72 -8.77 -7.08
C SER A 81 0.13 -8.73 -5.80
N THR A 82 0.73 -7.58 -5.50
CA THR A 82 1.55 -7.41 -4.30
C THR A 82 0.70 -7.52 -3.03
N ILE A 83 -0.47 -6.90 -3.02
CA ILE A 83 -1.39 -6.99 -1.89
C ILE A 83 -1.81 -8.44 -1.66
N ASP A 84 -2.17 -9.15 -2.73
CA ASP A 84 -2.58 -10.55 -2.63
C ASP A 84 -1.48 -11.42 -2.06
N ARG A 85 -0.23 -11.20 -2.48
CA ARG A 85 0.92 -11.93 -1.95
C ARG A 85 1.15 -11.62 -0.48
N PHE A 86 1.02 -10.36 -0.10
CA PHE A 86 1.22 -9.96 1.28
C PHE A 86 0.16 -10.57 2.19
N GLU A 87 -1.10 -10.55 1.78
CA GLU A 87 -2.18 -11.15 2.53
C GLU A 87 -2.00 -12.67 2.68
N LYS A 88 -1.52 -13.33 1.63
CA LYS A 88 -1.22 -14.74 1.67
C LYS A 88 -0.10 -15.05 2.66
N LEU A 89 0.95 -14.23 2.69
CA LEU A 89 2.04 -14.39 3.65
C LEU A 89 1.56 -14.21 5.08
N GLU A 90 0.69 -13.24 5.34
CA GLU A 90 0.10 -13.06 6.66
C GLU A 90 -0.68 -14.28 7.10
N LYS A 91 -1.44 -14.87 6.18
CA LYS A 91 -2.21 -16.07 6.43
C LYS A 91 -1.33 -17.26 6.74
N ASP A 92 -0.24 -17.43 6.00
CA ASP A 92 0.68 -18.56 6.16
C ASP A 92 1.45 -18.50 7.48
N VAL A 93 1.56 -17.31 8.07
CA VAL A 93 2.26 -17.11 9.35
C VAL A 93 1.34 -17.34 10.54
N GLU A 94 0.05 -17.20 10.35
CA GLU A 94 -0.94 -17.49 11.39
C GLU A 94 -1.03 -19.00 11.61
#